data_ecc49b1f1451c2be89fa0e6bfd747d9f
#
_entry.id   ecc49b1f1451c2be89fa0e6bfd747d9f
#
_cell.length_a   1.000
_cell.length_b   1.000
_cell.length_c   1.000
_cell.angle_alpha   90.00
_cell.angle_beta   90.00
_cell.angle_gamma   90.00
#
_symmetry.space_group_name_H-M   'P 1'
#
loop_
_entity.id
_entity.type
_entity.pdbx_description
1 polymer ?
#
loop_
_entity_poly.entity_id
_entity_poly.type
_entity_poly.pdbx_seq_one_letter_code
_entity_poly.pdbx_strand_id
1 'polypeptide(L)'
;LVVDHGGKKMKKCLLLIMLILLLGGTLMGAEQGKLAVYRASTDHYVVYSAVSKDHAKKTAEKMEAFAALFNSYFHFDIYSLESPLTIRIFSNKNDFNEYLRSIISEEKDNFVFLQYSDPSKSELVGFVQPEDQFELSLVRHGFIQFLKTFIPEPPLWLQRGFTLYFEKSTYDKDNEYAVHNENMAWLNTLKNFISDTKKNSGGELPPITLLLQPDEATASQKGPFYAVSWGLVTFLLESSNKNYNRLIWDTISNLDPWVSRAENEKAVLNEVFAWTNLYLFQSDLLSYINSLKTFPELVEAGIEQYNKGNLNKSEDLFIEAIVQNGEHYLPYYYLGLINYSKEDYSLAEYYYQSAMILGGDEALTNYALGVNAFADNRLDEAKQYLSLAKNADRTKYGSKADKILERISAQTGLDEG
;
A
#
# COMPACT_ATOMS: atom_id res chain seq x y z
N LEU A 1 7.75 6.63 18.81
CA LEU A 1 8.39 6.52 20.13
C LEU A 1 8.81 7.93 20.58
N VAL A 2 8.30 8.42 21.71
CA VAL A 2 8.68 9.70 22.30
C VAL A 2 9.85 9.43 23.23
N VAL A 3 10.98 10.10 23.03
CA VAL A 3 12.16 10.03 23.91
C VAL A 3 12.17 11.28 24.78
N ASP A 4 11.82 11.15 26.04
CA ASP A 4 11.88 12.24 27.05
C ASP A 4 13.24 12.20 27.77
N HIS A 5 14.05 13.25 27.59
CA HIS A 5 15.22 13.51 28.42
C HIS A 5 14.90 14.58 29.44
N GLY A 6 14.24 14.15 30.53
CA GLY A 6 13.98 14.97 31.68
C GLY A 6 15.27 15.50 32.32
N GLY A 7 15.43 16.80 32.31
CA GLY A 7 16.50 17.52 32.99
C GLY A 7 16.39 17.44 34.50
N LYS A 8 17.20 16.60 35.12
CA LYS A 8 17.60 16.72 36.53
C LYS A 8 18.93 16.01 36.77
N LYS A 9 20.02 16.78 36.77
CA LYS A 9 21.21 16.67 37.61
C LYS A 9 22.39 17.43 37.01
N MET A 10 22.29 18.73 37.01
CA MET A 10 23.45 19.61 36.84
C MET A 10 23.65 20.36 38.16
N LYS A 11 24.33 19.76 39.11
CA LYS A 11 25.04 20.42 40.22
C LYS A 11 25.84 19.34 40.95
N LYS A 12 27.06 19.07 40.52
CA LYS A 12 28.23 18.52 41.21
C LYS A 12 29.12 17.74 40.24
N CYS A 13 29.90 18.42 39.45
CA CYS A 13 31.13 17.93 38.83
C CYS A 13 31.85 19.10 38.08
N LEU A 14 31.99 20.22 38.78
CA LEU A 14 32.80 21.36 38.28
C LEU A 14 33.98 21.53 39.22
N LEU A 15 34.78 20.50 39.44
CA LEU A 15 36.06 20.61 40.18
C LEU A 15 36.89 19.32 40.04
N LEU A 16 37.16 18.86 38.82
CA LEU A 16 38.24 17.87 38.54
C LEU A 16 38.61 17.77 37.05
N ILE A 17 38.73 18.92 36.38
CA ILE A 17 39.33 18.96 35.04
C ILE A 17 40.32 20.15 35.05
N MET A 18 41.39 20.00 35.80
CA MET A 18 42.58 20.80 35.64
C MET A 18 43.78 20.08 36.29
N LEU A 19 44.19 18.99 35.73
CA LEU A 19 45.54 18.41 35.86
C LEU A 19 45.65 17.06 35.15
N ILE A 20 45.82 17.05 33.85
CA ILE A 20 46.54 16.00 33.05
C ILE A 20 46.66 16.57 31.62
N LEU A 21 47.53 17.56 31.50
CA LEU A 21 48.17 17.91 30.24
C LEU A 21 49.65 17.71 30.48
N LEU A 22 50.17 16.58 30.03
CA LEU A 22 51.58 16.28 29.73
C LEU A 22 51.84 14.80 29.95
N LEU A 23 51.45 13.99 29.00
CA LEU A 23 52.20 12.76 28.65
C LEU A 23 51.72 12.38 27.24
N GLY A 24 52.62 12.62 26.26
CA GLY A 24 52.42 12.23 24.87
C GLY A 24 52.30 10.70 24.76
N GLY A 25 51.16 10.26 24.43
CA GLY A 25 50.89 8.92 23.99
C GLY A 25 49.95 9.04 22.77
N THR A 26 50.46 8.76 21.60
CA THR A 26 49.67 8.60 20.38
C THR A 26 48.72 7.42 20.60
N LEU A 27 47.57 7.73 21.16
CA LEU A 27 46.36 6.91 21.01
C LEU A 27 45.95 7.04 19.55
N MET A 28 46.29 6.06 18.73
CA MET A 28 45.57 5.78 17.51
C MET A 28 44.12 5.50 17.91
N GLY A 29 43.34 6.56 17.97
CA GLY A 29 41.89 6.44 17.95
C GLY A 29 41.55 5.76 16.62
N ALA A 30 41.01 4.56 16.70
CA ALA A 30 40.33 3.94 15.57
C ALA A 30 39.35 4.98 15.06
N GLU A 31 39.58 5.56 13.89
CA GLU A 31 38.60 6.29 13.13
C GLU A 31 37.47 5.30 12.91
N GLN A 32 36.42 5.38 13.72
CA GLN A 32 35.12 4.84 13.32
C GLN A 32 34.85 5.52 11.98
N GLY A 33 34.95 4.73 10.91
CA GLY A 33 34.78 5.18 9.56
C GLY A 33 33.49 5.98 9.48
N LYS A 34 33.60 7.29 9.28
CA LYS A 34 32.46 8.13 8.94
C LYS A 34 31.86 7.50 7.70
N LEU A 35 30.77 6.75 7.86
CA LEU A 35 29.95 6.30 6.73
C LEU A 35 29.69 7.54 5.87
N ALA A 36 30.10 7.48 4.61
CA ALA A 36 29.86 8.56 3.67
C ALA A 36 28.34 8.77 3.59
N VAL A 37 27.87 9.93 4.05
CA VAL A 37 26.45 10.25 4.07
C VAL A 37 26.18 11.30 3.00
N TYR A 38 25.44 10.91 1.99
CA TYR A 38 24.99 11.80 0.93
C TYR A 38 23.73 12.55 1.38
N ARG A 39 23.68 13.84 1.11
CA ARG A 39 22.56 14.71 1.46
C ARG A 39 21.87 15.22 0.21
N ALA A 40 20.54 15.19 0.20
CA ALA A 40 19.68 15.89 -0.75
C ALA A 40 18.54 16.60 0.00
N SER A 41 17.95 17.62 -0.60
CA SER A 41 16.83 18.35 -0.02
C SER A 41 15.88 18.82 -1.10
N THR A 42 14.60 18.89 -0.74
CA THR A 42 13.49 19.54 -1.43
C THR A 42 12.97 20.68 -0.55
N ASP A 43 11.81 21.21 -0.85
CA ASP A 43 11.24 22.33 -0.08
C ASP A 43 10.91 21.90 1.36
N HIS A 44 10.39 20.68 1.56
CA HIS A 44 9.93 20.21 2.87
C HIS A 44 10.74 19.03 3.43
N TYR A 45 11.66 18.43 2.66
CA TYR A 45 12.44 17.28 3.11
C TYR A 45 13.94 17.46 3.03
N VAL A 46 14.64 16.86 4.00
CA VAL A 46 16.10 16.64 3.96
C VAL A 46 16.36 15.15 4.12
N VAL A 47 17.01 14.54 3.14
CA VAL A 47 17.34 13.11 3.15
C VAL A 47 18.84 12.91 3.28
N TYR A 48 19.24 12.14 4.26
CA TYR A 48 20.59 11.60 4.46
C TYR A 48 20.60 10.12 4.06
N SER A 49 21.42 9.75 3.08
CA SER A 49 21.53 8.37 2.62
C SER A 49 22.96 7.88 2.66
N ALA A 50 23.18 6.71 3.21
CA ALA A 50 24.47 6.01 3.18
C ALA A 50 24.71 5.26 1.85
N VAL A 51 23.75 5.29 0.90
CA VAL A 51 23.81 4.55 -0.38
C VAL A 51 24.51 5.37 -1.47
N SER A 52 23.88 6.47 -1.89
CA SER A 52 24.39 7.34 -2.95
C SER A 52 23.67 8.70 -2.94
N LYS A 53 24.27 9.68 -3.65
CA LYS A 53 23.63 10.98 -3.86
C LYS A 53 22.33 10.88 -4.66
N ASP A 54 22.28 10.01 -5.65
CA ASP A 54 21.10 9.75 -6.47
C ASP A 54 19.97 9.14 -5.63
N HIS A 55 20.30 8.16 -4.77
CA HIS A 55 19.34 7.59 -3.83
C HIS A 55 18.77 8.63 -2.87
N ALA A 56 19.62 9.49 -2.29
CA ALA A 56 19.14 10.58 -1.43
C ALA A 56 18.19 11.53 -2.17
N LYS A 57 18.55 11.91 -3.41
CA LYS A 57 17.76 12.79 -4.26
C LYS A 57 16.38 12.18 -4.60
N LYS A 58 16.37 10.96 -5.13
CA LYS A 58 15.12 10.25 -5.49
C LYS A 58 14.21 10.04 -4.28
N THR A 59 14.77 9.72 -3.12
CA THR A 59 14.00 9.58 -1.89
C THR A 59 13.36 10.91 -1.46
N ALA A 60 14.09 12.02 -1.57
CA ALA A 60 13.57 13.35 -1.24
C ALA A 60 12.43 13.77 -2.19
N GLU A 61 12.61 13.59 -3.51
CA GLU A 61 11.59 13.87 -4.53
C GLU A 61 10.32 13.04 -4.31
N LYS A 62 10.47 11.74 -4.05
CA LYS A 62 9.32 10.86 -3.73
C LYS A 62 8.58 11.34 -2.49
N MET A 63 9.30 11.67 -1.43
CA MET A 63 8.66 12.10 -0.18
C MET A 63 7.99 13.47 -0.30
N GLU A 64 8.53 14.37 -1.11
CA GLU A 64 7.86 15.62 -1.44
C GLU A 64 6.50 15.38 -2.12
N ALA A 65 6.47 14.49 -3.12
CA ALA A 65 5.25 14.12 -3.81
C ALA A 65 4.24 13.40 -2.88
N PHE A 66 4.71 12.50 -2.02
CA PHE A 66 3.84 11.84 -1.04
C PHE A 66 3.29 12.82 0.00
N ALA A 67 4.08 13.79 0.46
CA ALA A 67 3.60 14.82 1.37
C ALA A 67 2.49 15.68 0.73
N ALA A 68 2.63 16.02 -0.55
CA ALA A 68 1.58 16.70 -1.30
C ALA A 68 0.30 15.87 -1.38
N LEU A 69 0.42 14.54 -1.66
CA LEU A 69 -0.72 13.63 -1.63
C LEU A 69 -1.36 13.58 -0.25
N PHE A 70 -0.59 13.37 0.82
CA PHE A 70 -1.13 13.33 2.18
C PHE A 70 -1.82 14.64 2.55
N ASN A 71 -1.20 15.76 2.19
CA ASN A 71 -1.74 17.07 2.52
C ASN A 71 -2.98 17.46 1.71
N SER A 72 -3.22 16.80 0.56
CA SER A 72 -4.49 16.98 -0.17
C SER A 72 -5.72 16.48 0.62
N TYR A 73 -5.49 15.63 1.63
CA TYR A 73 -6.52 15.14 2.56
C TYR A 73 -6.53 15.93 3.88
N PHE A 74 -5.36 16.27 4.41
CA PHE A 74 -5.25 16.83 5.75
C PHE A 74 -5.28 18.36 5.79
N HIS A 75 -4.87 19.02 4.71
CA HIS A 75 -4.86 20.49 4.57
C HIS A 75 -4.09 21.22 5.69
N PHE A 76 -3.05 20.59 6.22
CA PHE A 76 -2.16 21.24 7.18
C PHE A 76 -1.38 22.37 6.50
N ASP A 77 -1.01 23.40 7.27
CA ASP A 77 -0.12 24.46 6.80
C ASP A 77 1.34 23.95 6.74
N ILE A 78 1.67 23.26 5.65
CA ILE A 78 3.01 22.70 5.45
C ILE A 78 4.10 23.79 5.35
N TYR A 79 3.73 25.01 5.02
CA TYR A 79 4.65 26.16 4.95
C TYR A 79 4.97 26.73 6.33
N SER A 80 4.22 26.37 7.36
CA SER A 80 4.52 26.74 8.75
C SER A 80 5.61 25.89 9.41
N LEU A 81 6.15 24.89 8.72
CA LEU A 81 7.22 24.05 9.24
C LEU A 81 8.48 24.85 9.55
N GLU A 82 8.92 24.86 10.81
CA GLU A 82 10.14 25.56 11.25
C GLU A 82 11.42 24.95 10.66
N SER A 83 11.38 23.67 10.29
CA SER A 83 12.48 22.93 9.69
C SER A 83 11.98 21.84 8.76
N PRO A 84 12.74 21.49 7.70
CA PRO A 84 12.39 20.39 6.85
C PRO A 84 12.34 19.05 7.60
N LEU A 85 11.47 18.15 7.15
CA LEU A 85 11.33 16.80 7.66
C LEU A 85 12.60 15.98 7.32
N THR A 86 13.22 15.40 8.32
CA THR A 86 14.47 14.65 8.15
C THR A 86 14.22 13.18 7.94
N ILE A 87 14.88 12.61 6.93
CA ILE A 87 14.90 11.16 6.66
C ILE A 87 16.36 10.69 6.63
N ARG A 88 16.63 9.56 7.30
CA ARG A 88 17.94 8.93 7.32
C ARG A 88 17.86 7.49 6.84
N ILE A 89 18.57 7.15 5.77
CA ILE A 89 18.56 5.81 5.17
C ILE A 89 19.96 5.19 5.29
N PHE A 90 20.04 4.07 6.00
CA PHE A 90 21.23 3.23 6.11
C PHE A 90 21.33 2.25 4.94
N SER A 91 22.55 1.85 4.60
CA SER A 91 22.79 0.90 3.52
C SER A 91 22.35 -0.54 3.86
N ASN A 92 22.24 -0.85 5.15
CA ASN A 92 21.83 -2.16 5.64
C ASN A 92 21.18 -2.10 7.03
N LYS A 93 20.54 -3.20 7.41
CA LYS A 93 19.81 -3.34 8.69
C LYS A 93 20.71 -3.30 9.92
N ASN A 94 21.96 -3.76 9.82
CA ASN A 94 22.87 -3.81 10.97
C ASN A 94 23.27 -2.40 11.40
N ASP A 95 23.68 -1.55 10.45
CA ASP A 95 24.04 -0.16 10.72
C ASP A 95 22.82 0.64 11.24
N PHE A 96 21.65 0.39 10.68
CA PHE A 96 20.37 0.96 11.15
C PHE A 96 20.10 0.56 12.61
N ASN A 97 20.21 -0.71 12.97
CA ASN A 97 19.96 -1.16 14.34
C ASN A 97 21.08 -0.72 15.31
N GLU A 98 22.32 -0.58 14.85
CA GLU A 98 23.39 0.01 15.67
C GLU A 98 23.06 1.47 16.02
N TYR A 99 22.60 2.23 15.04
CA TYR A 99 22.12 3.60 15.26
C TYR A 99 20.95 3.65 16.25
N LEU A 100 19.93 2.83 16.05
CA LEU A 100 18.76 2.78 16.96
C LEU A 100 19.12 2.38 18.39
N ARG A 101 20.01 1.41 18.57
CA ARG A 101 20.47 1.00 19.92
C ARG A 101 21.12 2.15 20.68
N SER A 102 21.78 3.08 19.98
CA SER A 102 22.38 4.25 20.61
C SER A 102 21.36 5.29 21.11
N ILE A 103 20.10 5.22 20.61
CA ILE A 103 19.04 6.22 20.87
C ILE A 103 17.91 5.65 21.71
N ILE A 104 17.34 4.51 21.31
CA ILE A 104 16.15 3.91 21.93
C ILE A 104 16.41 2.56 22.61
N SER A 105 17.65 2.06 22.56
CA SER A 105 18.07 0.77 23.12
C SER A 105 17.26 -0.44 22.61
N GLU A 106 16.66 -0.33 21.41
CA GLU A 106 15.85 -1.35 20.78
C GLU A 106 16.29 -1.59 19.33
N GLU A 107 16.05 -2.81 18.85
CA GLU A 107 16.17 -3.14 17.43
C GLU A 107 14.80 -3.11 16.76
N LYS A 108 14.77 -2.77 15.48
CA LYS A 108 13.53 -2.76 14.68
C LYS A 108 13.75 -3.49 13.35
N ASP A 109 12.67 -4.05 12.85
CA ASP A 109 12.66 -4.78 11.58
C ASP A 109 12.20 -3.92 10.39
N ASN A 110 11.79 -2.68 10.66
CA ASN A 110 11.30 -1.75 9.66
C ASN A 110 11.62 -0.31 10.05
N PHE A 111 11.31 0.64 9.18
CA PHE A 111 11.47 2.06 9.41
C PHE A 111 10.84 2.50 10.73
N VAL A 112 11.43 3.53 11.32
CA VAL A 112 10.98 4.10 12.60
C VAL A 112 10.99 5.62 12.51
N PHE A 113 9.89 6.25 12.89
CA PHE A 113 9.89 7.68 13.15
C PHE A 113 10.29 7.94 14.61
N LEU A 114 11.45 8.54 14.78
CA LEU A 114 11.97 9.02 16.06
C LEU A 114 11.41 10.42 16.29
N GLN A 115 10.48 10.53 17.22
CA GLN A 115 9.83 11.78 17.58
C GLN A 115 10.47 12.33 18.84
N TYR A 116 10.93 13.59 18.79
CA TYR A 116 11.51 14.32 19.91
C TYR A 116 10.63 15.51 20.28
N SER A 117 10.78 16.00 21.52
CA SER A 117 10.14 17.26 21.98
C SER A 117 10.58 18.48 21.17
N ASP A 118 11.79 18.46 20.62
CA ASP A 118 12.29 19.41 19.64
C ASP A 118 12.05 18.85 18.25
N PRO A 119 11.06 19.38 17.48
CA PRO A 119 10.70 18.83 16.16
C PRO A 119 11.87 18.80 15.17
N SER A 120 12.81 19.74 15.28
CA SER A 120 13.98 19.81 14.39
C SER A 120 14.94 18.62 14.52
N LYS A 121 14.82 17.86 15.61
CA LYS A 121 15.59 16.62 15.86
C LYS A 121 14.84 15.37 15.46
N SER A 122 13.55 15.48 15.19
CA SER A 122 12.73 14.35 14.79
C SER A 122 13.12 13.85 13.40
N GLU A 123 13.27 12.55 13.24
CA GLU A 123 13.68 11.97 11.96
C GLU A 123 13.02 10.62 11.69
N LEU A 124 12.73 10.36 10.43
CA LEU A 124 12.37 9.04 9.94
C LEU A 124 13.66 8.28 9.63
N VAL A 125 13.87 7.15 10.26
CA VAL A 125 15.06 6.32 10.10
C VAL A 125 14.68 5.01 9.44
N GLY A 126 15.42 4.63 8.40
CA GLY A 126 15.21 3.41 7.65
C GLY A 126 16.51 2.82 7.10
N PHE A 127 16.38 1.73 6.39
CA PHE A 127 17.49 1.04 5.72
C PHE A 127 17.04 0.49 4.37
N VAL A 128 18.00 0.19 3.49
CA VAL A 128 17.73 -0.39 2.18
C VAL A 128 17.10 -1.77 2.32
N GLN A 129 16.00 -1.96 1.62
CA GLN A 129 15.20 -3.17 1.51
C GLN A 129 15.03 -3.50 0.01
N PRO A 130 14.51 -4.69 -0.36
CA PRO A 130 14.00 -4.89 -1.71
C PRO A 130 13.07 -3.77 -2.13
N GLU A 131 13.10 -3.36 -3.40
CA GLU A 131 12.49 -2.10 -3.88
C GLU A 131 11.03 -1.94 -3.44
N ASP A 132 10.18 -2.95 -3.67
CA ASP A 132 8.76 -2.92 -3.30
C ASP A 132 8.54 -2.74 -1.79
N GLN A 133 9.39 -3.39 -0.97
CA GLN A 133 9.32 -3.26 0.49
C GLN A 133 9.84 -1.91 0.97
N PHE A 134 10.86 -1.37 0.30
CA PHE A 134 11.39 -0.04 0.61
C PHE A 134 10.34 1.03 0.33
N GLU A 135 9.69 0.99 -0.82
CA GLU A 135 8.61 1.92 -1.21
C GLU A 135 7.44 1.85 -0.22
N LEU A 136 6.97 0.65 0.06
CA LEU A 136 5.91 0.42 1.05
C LEU A 136 6.26 0.98 2.43
N SER A 137 7.49 0.75 2.89
CA SER A 137 7.98 1.24 4.18
C SER A 137 8.09 2.75 4.17
N LEU A 138 8.55 3.34 3.06
CA LEU A 138 8.69 4.78 2.90
C LEU A 138 7.32 5.47 2.95
N VAL A 139 6.32 4.99 2.22
CA VAL A 139 4.96 5.55 2.23
C VAL A 139 4.33 5.44 3.62
N ARG A 140 4.35 4.24 4.23
CA ARG A 140 3.76 3.99 5.55
C ARG A 140 4.34 4.87 6.63
N HIS A 141 5.66 4.85 6.76
CA HIS A 141 6.34 5.57 7.84
C HIS A 141 6.52 7.05 7.52
N GLY A 142 6.58 7.41 6.25
CA GLY A 142 6.53 8.78 5.79
C GLY A 142 5.20 9.46 6.11
N PHE A 143 4.07 8.73 5.93
CA PHE A 143 2.78 9.24 6.38
C PHE A 143 2.73 9.42 7.91
N ILE A 144 3.27 8.47 8.69
CA ILE A 144 3.34 8.60 10.15
C ILE A 144 4.19 9.82 10.55
N GLN A 145 5.34 10.03 9.89
CA GLN A 145 6.16 11.22 10.08
C GLN A 145 5.36 12.48 9.76
N PHE A 146 4.75 12.55 8.58
CA PHE A 146 3.94 13.69 8.16
C PHE A 146 2.84 14.01 9.18
N LEU A 147 1.98 13.04 9.50
CA LEU A 147 0.86 13.25 10.41
C LEU A 147 1.34 13.71 11.81
N LYS A 148 2.34 13.00 12.36
CA LYS A 148 2.82 13.28 13.73
C LYS A 148 3.67 14.55 13.84
N THR A 149 4.11 15.11 12.74
CA THR A 149 4.75 16.43 12.73
C THR A 149 3.73 17.53 13.00
N PHE A 150 2.52 17.44 12.48
CA PHE A 150 1.45 18.41 12.71
C PHE A 150 0.61 18.07 13.93
N ILE A 151 0.31 16.81 14.14
CA ILE A 151 -0.46 16.28 15.28
C ILE A 151 0.39 15.22 15.99
N PRO A 152 1.18 15.57 17.00
CA PRO A 152 2.10 14.65 17.68
C PRO A 152 1.41 13.40 18.24
N GLU A 153 0.18 13.55 18.73
CA GLU A 153 -0.61 12.48 19.37
C GLU A 153 -1.99 12.33 18.69
N PRO A 154 -2.05 11.86 17.44
CA PRO A 154 -3.31 11.68 16.72
C PRO A 154 -4.09 10.47 17.26
N PRO A 155 -5.43 10.43 17.08
CA PRO A 155 -6.24 9.25 17.35
C PRO A 155 -5.65 8.02 16.64
N LEU A 156 -5.59 6.91 17.38
CA LEU A 156 -4.90 5.72 16.89
C LEU A 156 -5.56 5.12 15.65
N TRP A 157 -6.89 5.09 15.60
CA TRP A 157 -7.65 4.61 14.44
C TRP A 157 -7.39 5.46 13.19
N LEU A 158 -7.31 6.79 13.35
CA LEU A 158 -7.04 7.72 12.24
C LEU A 158 -5.64 7.46 11.67
N GLN A 159 -4.62 7.44 12.55
CA GLN A 159 -3.25 7.16 12.13
C GLN A 159 -3.15 5.80 11.41
N ARG A 160 -3.72 4.74 11.99
CA ARG A 160 -3.64 3.39 11.41
C ARG A 160 -4.43 3.28 10.11
N GLY A 161 -5.64 3.79 10.11
CA GLY A 161 -6.51 3.76 8.93
C GLY A 161 -5.90 4.46 7.72
N PHE A 162 -5.44 5.70 7.89
CA PHE A 162 -4.78 6.43 6.80
C PHE A 162 -3.42 5.85 6.41
N THR A 163 -2.64 5.31 7.36
CA THR A 163 -1.40 4.60 7.02
C THR A 163 -1.67 3.48 6.02
N LEU A 164 -2.72 2.69 6.24
CA LEU A 164 -3.09 1.58 5.37
C LEU A 164 -3.81 2.04 4.10
N TYR A 165 -4.55 3.14 4.17
CA TYR A 165 -5.21 3.76 3.03
C TYR A 165 -4.18 4.22 1.99
N PHE A 166 -3.11 4.88 2.43
CA PHE A 166 -2.04 5.35 1.53
C PHE A 166 -1.01 4.29 1.16
N GLU A 167 -0.97 3.15 1.84
CA GLU A 167 0.11 2.16 1.76
C GLU A 167 0.52 1.74 0.35
N LYS A 168 -0.43 1.67 -0.58
CA LYS A 168 -0.22 1.27 -1.98
C LYS A 168 -0.03 2.44 -2.93
N SER A 169 0.03 3.67 -2.42
CA SER A 169 0.33 4.84 -3.25
C SER A 169 1.70 4.71 -3.91
N THR A 170 1.79 5.14 -5.15
CA THR A 170 3.00 5.06 -5.98
C THR A 170 3.47 6.43 -6.43
N TYR A 171 4.76 6.55 -6.73
CA TYR A 171 5.33 7.77 -7.31
C TYR A 171 5.40 7.66 -8.83
N ASP A 172 4.70 8.54 -9.52
CA ASP A 172 4.82 8.71 -10.96
C ASP A 172 6.05 9.59 -11.27
N LYS A 173 7.10 8.93 -11.75
CA LYS A 173 8.39 9.59 -12.01
C LYS A 173 8.34 10.55 -13.21
N ASP A 174 7.48 10.27 -14.18
CA ASP A 174 7.43 11.06 -15.42
C ASP A 174 6.68 12.38 -15.21
N ASN A 175 5.73 12.37 -14.27
CA ASN A 175 4.91 13.54 -13.93
C ASN A 175 5.25 14.14 -12.56
N GLU A 176 6.18 13.55 -11.81
CA GLU A 176 6.69 14.01 -10.50
C GLU A 176 5.60 14.18 -9.42
N TYR A 177 4.55 13.33 -9.43
CA TYR A 177 3.52 13.35 -8.39
C TYR A 177 3.25 11.95 -7.81
N ALA A 178 2.61 11.91 -6.64
CA ALA A 178 2.18 10.66 -6.03
C ALA A 178 0.73 10.34 -6.41
N VAL A 179 0.50 9.07 -6.74
CA VAL A 179 -0.83 8.54 -7.09
C VAL A 179 -1.33 7.69 -5.92
N HIS A 180 -2.54 7.98 -5.45
CA HIS A 180 -3.22 7.07 -4.52
C HIS A 180 -3.71 5.84 -5.27
N ASN A 181 -3.35 4.67 -4.78
CA ASN A 181 -3.88 3.40 -5.26
C ASN A 181 -4.65 2.71 -4.13
N GLU A 182 -5.79 2.18 -4.48
CA GLU A 182 -6.67 1.51 -3.53
C GLU A 182 -6.00 0.27 -2.92
N ASN A 183 -6.08 0.10 -1.61
CA ASN A 183 -5.48 -1.01 -0.89
C ASN A 183 -6.53 -1.99 -0.36
N MET A 184 -7.03 -2.85 -1.24
CA MET A 184 -8.05 -3.85 -0.90
C MET A 184 -7.50 -5.09 -0.18
N ALA A 185 -6.18 -5.20 0.04
CA ALA A 185 -5.59 -6.33 0.75
C ALA A 185 -6.14 -6.50 2.19
N TRP A 186 -6.51 -5.38 2.82
CA TRP A 186 -7.08 -5.36 4.17
C TRP A 186 -8.53 -5.80 4.22
N LEU A 187 -9.26 -5.77 3.10
CA LEU A 187 -10.65 -6.23 3.02
C LEU A 187 -10.79 -7.71 3.38
N ASN A 188 -9.89 -8.56 2.91
CA ASN A 188 -9.89 -9.98 3.28
C ASN A 188 -9.72 -10.18 4.80
N THR A 189 -8.76 -9.47 5.40
CA THR A 189 -8.52 -9.52 6.85
C THR A 189 -9.75 -9.05 7.61
N LEU A 190 -10.39 -7.96 7.17
CA LEU A 190 -11.58 -7.40 7.79
C LEU A 190 -12.79 -8.34 7.66
N LYS A 191 -13.06 -8.88 6.47
CA LYS A 191 -14.16 -9.84 6.26
C LYS A 191 -13.96 -11.13 7.05
N ASN A 192 -12.75 -11.65 7.12
CA ASN A 192 -12.43 -12.82 7.94
C ASN A 192 -12.65 -12.54 9.42
N PHE A 193 -12.20 -11.40 9.93
CA PHE A 193 -12.44 -10.99 11.31
C PHE A 193 -13.94 -10.90 11.63
N ILE A 194 -14.73 -10.26 10.77
CA ILE A 194 -16.20 -10.17 10.94
C ILE A 194 -16.84 -11.58 10.88
N SER A 195 -16.38 -12.45 9.99
CA SER A 195 -16.88 -13.82 9.87
C SER A 195 -16.54 -14.69 11.09
N ASP A 196 -15.34 -14.57 11.64
CA ASP A 196 -14.88 -15.32 12.83
C ASP A 196 -15.59 -14.87 14.10
N THR A 197 -15.88 -13.58 14.24
CA THR A 197 -16.71 -13.07 15.34
C THR A 197 -18.13 -13.62 15.26
N LYS A 198 -18.69 -13.83 14.04
CA LYS A 198 -19.98 -14.52 13.84
C LYS A 198 -20.03 -15.94 14.42
N LYS A 199 -18.94 -16.68 14.29
CA LYS A 199 -18.85 -18.05 14.80
C LYS A 199 -18.74 -18.10 16.31
N ASN A 200 -18.14 -17.08 16.95
CA ASN A 200 -17.79 -17.09 18.38
C ASN A 200 -18.71 -16.27 19.28
N SER A 201 -19.42 -15.26 18.80
CA SER A 201 -20.22 -14.35 19.65
C SER A 201 -21.24 -13.48 18.89
N GLY A 202 -21.64 -13.82 17.67
CA GLY A 202 -22.71 -13.07 16.99
C GLY A 202 -22.27 -12.05 15.94
N GLY A 203 -21.02 -12.03 15.53
CA GLY A 203 -20.63 -11.42 14.23
C GLY A 203 -20.72 -9.93 14.10
N GLU A 204 -20.36 -9.21 15.13
CA GLU A 204 -20.40 -7.75 15.13
C GLU A 204 -18.98 -7.16 15.10
N LEU A 205 -18.83 -6.05 14.38
CA LEU A 205 -17.67 -5.17 14.56
C LEU A 205 -17.59 -4.77 16.05
N PRO A 206 -16.39 -4.52 16.58
CA PRO A 206 -16.29 -3.89 17.90
C PRO A 206 -17.15 -2.64 17.96
N PRO A 207 -17.76 -2.30 19.09
CA PRO A 207 -18.50 -1.06 19.21
C PRO A 207 -17.68 0.10 18.68
N ILE A 208 -18.29 0.93 17.86
CA ILE A 208 -17.59 2.06 17.20
C ILE A 208 -16.89 2.97 18.23
N THR A 209 -17.43 3.07 19.44
CA THR A 209 -16.81 3.81 20.54
C THR A 209 -15.43 3.25 20.92
N LEU A 210 -15.27 1.91 20.93
CA LEU A 210 -13.98 1.26 21.18
C LEU A 210 -13.01 1.40 20.01
N LEU A 211 -13.50 1.68 18.81
CA LEU A 211 -12.63 1.99 17.69
C LEU A 211 -12.16 3.44 17.74
N LEU A 212 -13.07 4.37 18.01
CA LEU A 212 -12.76 5.81 18.09
C LEU A 212 -11.89 6.16 19.30
N GLN A 213 -12.08 5.44 20.41
CA GLN A 213 -11.31 5.58 21.65
C GLN A 213 -10.93 4.18 22.19
N PRO A 214 -9.89 3.55 21.60
CA PRO A 214 -9.52 2.18 21.93
C PRO A 214 -8.87 2.10 23.31
N ASP A 215 -9.28 1.09 24.09
CA ASP A 215 -8.53 0.65 25.25
C ASP A 215 -7.25 -0.10 24.82
N GLU A 216 -6.37 -0.40 25.79
CA GLU A 216 -5.10 -1.08 25.53
C GLU A 216 -5.31 -2.48 24.91
N ALA A 217 -6.34 -3.21 25.35
CA ALA A 217 -6.66 -4.53 24.83
C ALA A 217 -7.06 -4.48 23.35
N THR A 218 -7.91 -3.53 22.98
CA THR A 218 -8.34 -3.30 21.59
C THR A 218 -7.17 -2.84 20.71
N ALA A 219 -6.41 -1.86 21.18
CA ALA A 219 -5.26 -1.32 20.43
C ALA A 219 -4.15 -2.36 20.21
N SER A 220 -4.00 -3.35 21.11
CA SER A 220 -3.00 -4.42 21.01
C SER A 220 -3.34 -5.49 19.96
N GLN A 221 -4.59 -5.59 19.54
CA GLN A 221 -5.06 -6.52 18.49
C GLN A 221 -4.67 -6.02 17.09
N LYS A 222 -3.36 -6.02 16.79
CA LYS A 222 -2.79 -5.36 15.60
C LYS A 222 -3.55 -5.66 14.30
N GLY A 223 -3.77 -6.93 13.96
CA GLY A 223 -4.44 -7.33 12.72
C GLY A 223 -5.89 -6.82 12.62
N PRO A 224 -6.78 -7.21 13.53
CA PRO A 224 -8.17 -6.79 13.53
C PRO A 224 -8.34 -5.27 13.66
N PHE A 225 -7.64 -4.64 14.60
CA PHE A 225 -7.73 -3.19 14.82
C PHE A 225 -7.29 -2.40 13.58
N TYR A 226 -6.22 -2.84 12.92
CA TYR A 226 -5.73 -2.18 11.70
C TYR A 226 -6.75 -2.32 10.56
N ALA A 227 -7.26 -3.53 10.32
CA ALA A 227 -8.24 -3.77 9.28
C ALA A 227 -9.54 -2.96 9.49
N VAL A 228 -10.04 -2.89 10.73
CA VAL A 228 -11.24 -2.09 11.05
C VAL A 228 -10.96 -0.59 10.92
N SER A 229 -9.77 -0.12 11.33
CA SER A 229 -9.37 1.28 11.16
C SER A 229 -9.27 1.67 9.68
N TRP A 230 -8.71 0.79 8.84
CA TRP A 230 -8.71 0.97 7.39
C TRP A 230 -10.13 1.04 6.84
N GLY A 231 -11.00 0.09 7.19
CA GLY A 231 -12.40 0.07 6.74
C GLY A 231 -13.18 1.30 7.16
N LEU A 232 -12.92 1.83 8.38
CA LEU A 232 -13.56 3.07 8.85
C LEU A 232 -13.11 4.28 8.02
N VAL A 233 -11.81 4.45 7.80
CA VAL A 233 -11.29 5.57 7.00
C VAL A 233 -11.82 5.51 5.57
N THR A 234 -11.75 4.34 4.93
CA THR A 234 -12.28 4.14 3.57
C THR A 234 -13.78 4.43 3.51
N PHE A 235 -14.58 3.93 4.46
CA PHE A 235 -16.01 4.22 4.54
C PHE A 235 -16.31 5.71 4.68
N LEU A 236 -15.60 6.41 5.55
CA LEU A 236 -15.78 7.84 5.76
C LEU A 236 -15.42 8.68 4.52
N LEU A 237 -14.38 8.26 3.79
CA LEU A 237 -13.94 8.95 2.56
C LEU A 237 -14.87 8.67 1.37
N GLU A 238 -15.36 7.44 1.21
CA GLU A 238 -16.05 6.98 0.01
C GLU A 238 -17.57 6.88 0.16
N SER A 239 -18.09 7.10 1.37
CA SER A 239 -19.53 7.03 1.61
C SER A 239 -20.32 7.99 0.69
N SER A 240 -21.37 7.48 0.07
CA SER A 240 -22.36 8.32 -0.64
C SER A 240 -23.16 9.22 0.32
N ASN A 241 -23.20 8.87 1.61
CA ASN A 241 -23.83 9.69 2.64
C ASN A 241 -22.91 10.85 3.04
N LYS A 242 -23.27 12.05 2.58
CA LYS A 242 -22.52 13.28 2.86
C LYS A 242 -22.30 13.58 4.34
N ASN A 243 -23.21 13.13 5.21
CA ASN A 243 -23.04 13.33 6.66
C ASN A 243 -21.89 12.45 7.20
N TYR A 244 -21.72 11.22 6.69
CA TYR A 244 -20.59 10.37 7.07
C TYR A 244 -19.29 10.87 6.46
N ASN A 245 -19.32 11.25 5.20
CA ASN A 245 -18.15 11.81 4.52
C ASN A 245 -17.62 13.07 5.23
N ARG A 246 -18.52 13.90 5.79
CA ARG A 246 -18.13 15.07 6.55
C ARG A 246 -17.36 14.74 7.84
N LEU A 247 -17.69 13.62 8.51
CA LEU A 247 -17.08 13.27 9.80
C LEU A 247 -15.57 13.12 9.74
N ILE A 248 -14.99 12.69 8.60
CA ILE A 248 -13.52 12.57 8.50
C ILE A 248 -12.86 13.95 8.48
N TRP A 249 -13.47 14.92 7.77
CA TRP A 249 -12.97 16.29 7.69
C TRP A 249 -13.14 17.05 9.01
N ASP A 250 -14.31 16.88 9.63
CA ASP A 250 -14.57 17.43 10.97
C ASP A 250 -13.60 16.82 11.99
N THR A 251 -13.27 15.52 11.89
CA THR A 251 -12.25 14.89 12.72
C THR A 251 -10.90 15.56 12.55
N ILE A 252 -10.39 15.64 11.31
CA ILE A 252 -9.07 16.23 11.02
C ILE A 252 -9.00 17.69 11.53
N SER A 253 -10.07 18.46 11.32
CA SER A 253 -10.14 19.87 11.72
C SER A 253 -10.24 20.07 13.24
N ASN A 254 -10.68 19.06 13.99
CA ASN A 254 -10.86 19.10 15.45
C ASN A 254 -9.60 18.64 16.21
N LEU A 255 -8.56 18.15 15.51
CA LEU A 255 -7.34 17.67 16.16
C LEU A 255 -6.53 18.84 16.74
N ASP A 256 -6.15 18.71 18.00
CA ASP A 256 -5.30 19.68 18.69
C ASP A 256 -3.87 19.11 18.84
N PRO A 257 -2.83 19.81 18.30
CA PRO A 257 -1.44 19.36 18.40
C PRO A 257 -0.86 19.41 19.82
N TRP A 258 -1.52 20.09 20.75
CA TRP A 258 -1.00 20.39 22.09
C TRP A 258 -1.55 19.45 23.17
N VAL A 259 -2.51 18.58 22.82
CA VAL A 259 -3.14 17.69 23.78
C VAL A 259 -2.69 16.23 23.57
N SER A 260 -2.96 15.39 24.58
CA SER A 260 -2.67 13.97 24.50
C SER A 260 -3.59 13.27 23.48
N ARG A 261 -3.19 12.07 23.04
CA ARG A 261 -4.03 11.21 22.19
C ARG A 261 -5.39 10.94 22.81
N ALA A 262 -5.44 10.66 24.10
CA ALA A 262 -6.70 10.38 24.80
C ALA A 262 -7.65 11.58 24.77
N GLU A 263 -7.12 12.80 24.85
CA GLU A 263 -7.91 14.03 24.73
C GLU A 263 -8.40 14.24 23.31
N ASN A 264 -7.55 14.05 22.29
CA ASN A 264 -7.95 14.08 20.90
C ASN A 264 -9.04 13.04 20.58
N GLU A 265 -8.87 11.80 21.02
CA GLU A 265 -9.86 10.72 20.83
C GLU A 265 -11.20 11.08 21.51
N LYS A 266 -11.15 11.62 22.74
CA LYS A 266 -12.32 12.07 23.48
C LYS A 266 -13.02 13.24 22.78
N ALA A 267 -12.29 14.23 22.29
CA ALA A 267 -12.83 15.35 21.53
C ALA A 267 -13.54 14.86 20.26
N VAL A 268 -12.89 14.00 19.48
CA VAL A 268 -13.50 13.39 18.30
C VAL A 268 -14.83 12.69 18.63
N LEU A 269 -14.84 11.83 19.66
CA LEU A 269 -16.04 11.11 20.03
C LEU A 269 -17.19 12.06 20.49
N ASN A 270 -16.86 13.04 21.32
CA ASN A 270 -17.86 13.86 22.01
C ASN A 270 -18.29 15.12 21.22
N GLU A 271 -17.48 15.57 20.26
CA GLU A 271 -17.77 16.80 19.48
C GLU A 271 -18.10 16.46 18.03
N VAL A 272 -17.29 15.63 17.38
CA VAL A 272 -17.49 15.28 15.96
C VAL A 272 -18.61 14.25 15.80
N PHE A 273 -18.58 13.18 16.60
CA PHE A 273 -19.59 12.12 16.53
C PHE A 273 -20.80 12.34 17.46
N ALA A 274 -20.86 13.45 18.18
CA ALA A 274 -21.91 13.75 19.20
C ALA A 274 -23.36 13.61 18.65
N TRP A 275 -23.59 13.98 17.41
CA TRP A 275 -24.91 13.97 16.77
C TRP A 275 -25.12 12.78 15.83
N THR A 276 -24.16 11.83 15.81
CA THR A 276 -24.23 10.64 14.97
C THR A 276 -24.90 9.50 15.75
N ASN A 277 -25.92 8.89 15.15
CA ASN A 277 -26.45 7.64 15.69
C ASN A 277 -25.43 6.53 15.46
N LEU A 278 -24.60 6.23 16.48
CA LEU A 278 -23.48 5.28 16.36
C LEU A 278 -23.93 3.85 16.03
N TYR A 279 -25.14 3.45 16.43
CA TYR A 279 -25.68 2.13 16.10
C TYR A 279 -25.98 2.04 14.59
N LEU A 280 -26.65 3.05 14.04
CA LEU A 280 -26.94 3.12 12.61
C LEU A 280 -25.63 3.25 11.80
N PHE A 281 -24.74 4.12 12.25
CA PHE A 281 -23.42 4.28 11.64
C PHE A 281 -22.64 2.96 11.55
N GLN A 282 -22.60 2.17 12.63
CA GLN A 282 -21.94 0.86 12.66
C GLN A 282 -22.62 -0.13 11.72
N SER A 283 -23.94 -0.12 11.64
CA SER A 283 -24.71 -0.94 10.70
C SER A 283 -24.41 -0.57 9.24
N ASP A 284 -24.32 0.71 8.94
CA ASP A 284 -24.02 1.22 7.59
C ASP A 284 -22.56 0.93 7.21
N LEU A 285 -21.61 1.08 8.14
CA LEU A 285 -20.22 0.67 7.96
C LEU A 285 -20.12 -0.85 7.64
N LEU A 286 -20.83 -1.69 8.38
CA LEU A 286 -20.88 -3.11 8.12
C LEU A 286 -21.49 -3.43 6.75
N SER A 287 -22.56 -2.73 6.39
CA SER A 287 -23.19 -2.88 5.07
C SER A 287 -22.26 -2.48 3.93
N TYR A 288 -21.52 -1.39 4.11
CA TYR A 288 -20.50 -0.95 3.17
C TYR A 288 -19.40 -2.00 3.00
N ILE A 289 -18.81 -2.50 4.09
CA ILE A 289 -17.77 -3.54 4.05
C ILE A 289 -18.28 -4.81 3.32
N ASN A 290 -19.52 -5.21 3.59
CA ASN A 290 -20.13 -6.38 2.94
C ASN A 290 -20.42 -6.15 1.45
N SER A 291 -20.60 -4.91 1.01
CA SER A 291 -20.79 -4.56 -0.40
C SER A 291 -19.52 -4.61 -1.22
N LEU A 292 -18.37 -4.37 -0.60
CA LEU A 292 -17.06 -4.47 -1.25
C LEU A 292 -16.75 -5.92 -1.61
N LYS A 293 -16.07 -6.15 -2.72
CA LYS A 293 -15.64 -7.47 -3.15
C LYS A 293 -14.13 -7.62 -3.06
N THR A 294 -13.70 -8.76 -2.57
CA THR A 294 -12.29 -9.17 -2.62
C THR A 294 -11.93 -9.67 -4.01
N PHE A 295 -10.63 -9.73 -4.33
CA PHE A 295 -10.17 -10.27 -5.61
C PHE A 295 -10.77 -11.65 -5.96
N PRO A 296 -10.78 -12.67 -5.06
CA PRO A 296 -11.44 -13.95 -5.38
C PRO A 296 -12.94 -13.81 -5.65
N GLU A 297 -13.65 -12.97 -4.88
CA GLU A 297 -15.09 -12.74 -5.08
C GLU A 297 -15.38 -12.03 -6.42
N LEU A 298 -14.50 -11.11 -6.85
CA LEU A 298 -14.59 -10.46 -8.17
C LEU A 298 -14.39 -11.46 -9.30
N VAL A 299 -13.35 -12.30 -9.19
CA VAL A 299 -13.05 -13.32 -10.20
C VAL A 299 -14.21 -14.32 -10.29
N GLU A 300 -14.72 -14.82 -9.17
CA GLU A 300 -15.85 -15.75 -9.16
C GLU A 300 -17.10 -15.12 -9.77
N ALA A 301 -17.44 -13.91 -9.37
CA ALA A 301 -18.57 -13.16 -9.93
C ALA A 301 -18.39 -12.88 -11.43
N GLY A 302 -17.17 -12.53 -11.86
CA GLY A 302 -16.84 -12.34 -13.27
C GLY A 302 -17.06 -13.60 -14.10
N ILE A 303 -16.59 -14.76 -13.63
CA ILE A 303 -16.82 -16.05 -14.27
C ILE A 303 -18.30 -16.40 -14.34
N GLU A 304 -19.05 -16.15 -13.26
CA GLU A 304 -20.49 -16.38 -13.23
C GLU A 304 -21.24 -15.54 -14.28
N GLN A 305 -20.89 -14.24 -14.39
CA GLN A 305 -21.49 -13.36 -15.40
C GLN A 305 -21.10 -13.76 -16.83
N TYR A 306 -19.84 -14.17 -17.05
CA TYR A 306 -19.41 -14.72 -18.33
C TYR A 306 -20.23 -15.93 -18.75
N ASN A 307 -20.41 -16.89 -17.85
CA ASN A 307 -21.19 -18.12 -18.10
C ASN A 307 -22.67 -17.83 -18.38
N LYS A 308 -23.20 -16.73 -17.87
CA LYS A 308 -24.57 -16.24 -18.14
C LYS A 308 -24.67 -15.44 -19.46
N GLY A 309 -23.56 -15.19 -20.15
CA GLY A 309 -23.52 -14.36 -21.36
C GLY A 309 -23.58 -12.84 -21.10
N ASN A 310 -23.49 -12.40 -19.85
CA ASN A 310 -23.50 -10.98 -19.47
C ASN A 310 -22.09 -10.39 -19.63
N LEU A 311 -21.59 -10.32 -20.89
CA LEU A 311 -20.20 -10.01 -21.18
C LEU A 311 -19.74 -8.66 -20.62
N ASN A 312 -20.52 -7.58 -20.73
CA ASN A 312 -20.13 -6.26 -20.22
C ASN A 312 -19.97 -6.26 -18.70
N LYS A 313 -20.90 -6.87 -17.97
CA LYS A 313 -20.81 -6.97 -16.52
C LYS A 313 -19.65 -7.85 -16.07
N SER A 314 -19.35 -8.89 -16.82
CA SER A 314 -18.19 -9.76 -16.58
C SER A 314 -16.88 -8.99 -16.80
N GLU A 315 -16.80 -8.19 -17.86
CA GLU A 315 -15.66 -7.35 -18.18
C GLU A 315 -15.38 -6.33 -17.05
N ASP A 316 -16.41 -5.61 -16.58
CA ASP A 316 -16.27 -4.66 -15.47
C ASP A 316 -15.70 -5.34 -14.22
N LEU A 317 -16.18 -6.55 -13.87
CA LEU A 317 -15.69 -7.31 -12.72
C LEU A 317 -14.25 -7.78 -12.88
N PHE A 318 -13.81 -8.17 -14.08
CA PHE A 318 -12.42 -8.56 -14.31
C PHE A 318 -11.48 -7.35 -14.36
N ILE A 319 -11.93 -6.20 -14.86
CA ILE A 319 -11.17 -4.95 -14.79
C ILE A 319 -10.97 -4.54 -13.32
N GLU A 320 -12.03 -4.59 -12.50
CA GLU A 320 -11.93 -4.33 -11.06
C GLU A 320 -10.99 -5.32 -10.36
N ALA A 321 -11.02 -6.60 -10.76
CA ALA A 321 -10.10 -7.61 -10.25
C ALA A 321 -8.63 -7.29 -10.60
N ILE A 322 -8.35 -6.81 -11.81
CA ILE A 322 -7.00 -6.39 -12.23
C ILE A 322 -6.51 -5.19 -11.40
N VAL A 323 -7.39 -4.22 -11.11
CA VAL A 323 -7.04 -3.08 -10.24
C VAL A 323 -6.60 -3.56 -8.86
N GLN A 324 -7.26 -4.60 -8.31
CA GLN A 324 -6.87 -5.16 -7.00
C GLN A 324 -5.61 -6.04 -7.06
N ASN A 325 -5.45 -6.81 -8.12
CA ASN A 325 -4.30 -7.70 -8.32
C ASN A 325 -4.00 -7.88 -9.81
N GLY A 326 -3.22 -6.96 -10.36
CA GLY A 326 -2.81 -6.97 -11.76
C GLY A 326 -1.80 -8.06 -12.14
N GLU A 327 -1.25 -8.79 -11.15
CA GLU A 327 -0.24 -9.85 -11.40
C GLU A 327 -0.86 -11.25 -11.57
N HIS A 328 -2.18 -11.37 -11.45
CA HIS A 328 -2.84 -12.65 -11.58
C HIS A 328 -3.43 -12.86 -12.98
N TYR A 329 -3.02 -13.93 -13.66
CA TYR A 329 -3.34 -14.19 -15.07
C TYR A 329 -4.84 -14.35 -15.39
N LEU A 330 -5.64 -14.84 -14.44
CA LEU A 330 -7.00 -15.31 -14.71
C LEU A 330 -7.97 -14.23 -15.20
N PRO A 331 -8.02 -13.01 -14.63
CA PRO A 331 -8.82 -11.92 -15.17
C PRO A 331 -8.47 -11.59 -16.64
N TYR A 332 -7.19 -11.53 -16.96
CA TYR A 332 -6.73 -11.28 -18.34
C TYR A 332 -7.18 -12.37 -19.31
N TYR A 333 -7.08 -13.64 -18.90
CA TYR A 333 -7.55 -14.74 -19.73
C TYR A 333 -9.05 -14.61 -20.06
N TYR A 334 -9.89 -14.26 -19.07
CA TYR A 334 -11.33 -14.08 -19.30
C TYR A 334 -11.64 -12.82 -20.11
N LEU A 335 -10.87 -11.73 -19.93
CA LEU A 335 -10.98 -10.54 -20.79
C LEU A 335 -10.65 -10.88 -22.26
N GLY A 336 -9.68 -11.77 -22.48
CA GLY A 336 -9.41 -12.33 -23.80
C GLY A 336 -10.63 -13.07 -24.40
N LEU A 337 -11.27 -13.94 -23.60
CA LEU A 337 -12.48 -14.64 -24.02
C LEU A 337 -13.66 -13.70 -24.31
N ILE A 338 -13.83 -12.66 -23.50
CA ILE A 338 -14.89 -11.66 -23.67
C ILE A 338 -14.68 -10.89 -24.99
N ASN A 339 -13.46 -10.42 -25.24
CA ASN A 339 -13.15 -9.62 -26.43
C ASN A 339 -13.18 -10.51 -27.70
N TYR A 340 -12.74 -11.76 -27.62
CA TYR A 340 -12.97 -12.74 -28.68
C TYR A 340 -14.47 -12.87 -29.00
N SER A 341 -15.33 -12.96 -28.00
CA SER A 341 -16.79 -13.05 -28.18
C SER A 341 -17.42 -11.78 -28.74
N LYS A 342 -16.75 -10.63 -28.56
CA LYS A 342 -17.12 -9.32 -29.15
C LYS A 342 -16.50 -9.10 -30.54
N GLU A 343 -15.77 -10.08 -31.07
CA GLU A 343 -15.05 -10.02 -32.35
C GLU A 343 -13.94 -8.97 -32.38
N ASP A 344 -13.49 -8.48 -31.20
CA ASP A 344 -12.31 -7.65 -31.06
C ASP A 344 -11.06 -8.53 -30.88
N TYR A 345 -10.62 -9.11 -32.00
CA TYR A 345 -9.54 -10.10 -31.98
C TYR A 345 -8.19 -9.52 -31.57
N SER A 346 -7.94 -8.26 -31.86
CA SER A 346 -6.70 -7.58 -31.49
C SER A 346 -6.61 -7.39 -29.95
N LEU A 347 -7.69 -6.94 -29.33
CA LEU A 347 -7.74 -6.76 -27.88
C LEU A 347 -7.78 -8.11 -27.16
N ALA A 348 -8.45 -9.11 -27.73
CA ALA A 348 -8.43 -10.49 -27.22
C ALA A 348 -7.01 -11.05 -27.18
N GLU A 349 -6.23 -10.85 -28.25
CA GLU A 349 -4.84 -11.28 -28.33
C GLU A 349 -3.97 -10.62 -27.25
N TYR A 350 -4.08 -9.29 -27.10
CA TYR A 350 -3.38 -8.56 -26.04
C TYR A 350 -3.63 -9.15 -24.66
N TYR A 351 -4.89 -9.44 -24.32
CA TYR A 351 -5.24 -10.01 -23.04
C TYR A 351 -4.77 -11.46 -22.87
N TYR A 352 -4.81 -12.29 -23.90
CA TYR A 352 -4.26 -13.66 -23.83
C TYR A 352 -2.74 -13.65 -23.66
N GLN A 353 -2.03 -12.75 -24.36
CA GLN A 353 -0.58 -12.59 -24.21
C GLN A 353 -0.22 -12.11 -22.81
N SER A 354 -0.98 -11.16 -22.27
CA SER A 354 -0.83 -10.71 -20.87
C SER A 354 -1.04 -11.86 -19.89
N ALA A 355 -2.06 -12.68 -20.09
CA ALA A 355 -2.29 -13.86 -19.25
C ALA A 355 -1.13 -14.87 -19.32
N MET A 356 -0.53 -15.06 -20.47
CA MET A 356 0.64 -15.93 -20.65
C MET A 356 1.87 -15.40 -19.90
N ILE A 357 2.16 -14.11 -20.04
CA ILE A 357 3.28 -13.45 -19.34
C ILE A 357 3.14 -13.58 -17.81
N LEU A 358 1.91 -13.51 -17.32
CA LEU A 358 1.59 -13.63 -15.89
C LEU A 358 1.48 -15.09 -15.39
N GLY A 359 1.98 -16.06 -16.16
CA GLY A 359 2.06 -17.45 -15.76
C GLY A 359 0.78 -18.27 -15.96
N GLY A 360 -0.09 -17.85 -16.86
CA GLY A 360 -1.24 -18.62 -17.30
C GLY A 360 -0.84 -19.97 -17.95
N ASP A 361 -1.75 -20.93 -17.92
CA ASP A 361 -1.54 -22.26 -18.53
C ASP A 361 -1.14 -22.11 -20.01
N GLU A 362 0.08 -22.55 -20.35
CA GLU A 362 0.67 -22.37 -21.68
C GLU A 362 -0.16 -23.03 -22.77
N ALA A 363 -0.63 -24.26 -22.52
CA ALA A 363 -1.41 -25.00 -23.51
C ALA A 363 -2.79 -24.35 -23.76
N LEU A 364 -3.46 -23.94 -22.68
CA LEU A 364 -4.73 -23.23 -22.71
C LEU A 364 -4.61 -21.90 -23.47
N THR A 365 -3.60 -21.12 -23.12
CA THR A 365 -3.44 -19.77 -23.66
C THR A 365 -3.02 -19.79 -25.13
N ASN A 366 -2.09 -20.69 -25.51
CA ASN A 366 -1.75 -20.89 -26.92
C ASN A 366 -2.93 -21.40 -27.74
N TYR A 367 -3.77 -22.28 -27.17
CA TYR A 367 -5.00 -22.72 -27.85
C TYR A 367 -5.96 -21.54 -28.07
N ALA A 368 -6.16 -20.68 -27.09
CA ALA A 368 -7.01 -19.50 -27.19
C ALA A 368 -6.46 -18.50 -28.26
N LEU A 369 -5.14 -18.24 -28.25
CA LEU A 369 -4.46 -17.42 -29.26
C LEU A 369 -4.62 -18.01 -30.68
N GLY A 370 -4.47 -19.33 -30.82
CA GLY A 370 -4.65 -20.00 -32.11
C GLY A 370 -6.08 -19.91 -32.64
N VAL A 371 -7.08 -20.06 -31.77
CA VAL A 371 -8.49 -19.90 -32.13
C VAL A 371 -8.78 -18.44 -32.51
N ASN A 372 -8.22 -17.50 -31.78
CA ASN A 372 -8.36 -16.05 -32.02
C ASN A 372 -7.76 -15.67 -33.38
N ALA A 373 -6.52 -16.09 -33.66
CA ALA A 373 -5.85 -15.84 -34.93
C ALA A 373 -6.61 -16.49 -36.13
N PHE A 374 -7.17 -17.70 -35.92
CA PHE A 374 -8.00 -18.35 -36.93
C PHE A 374 -9.27 -17.56 -37.26
N ALA A 375 -9.97 -17.05 -36.21
CA ALA A 375 -11.16 -16.22 -36.38
C ALA A 375 -10.87 -14.89 -37.10
N ASP A 376 -9.67 -14.32 -36.87
CA ASP A 376 -9.16 -13.11 -37.48
C ASP A 376 -8.52 -13.34 -38.88
N ASN A 377 -8.65 -14.56 -39.44
CA ASN A 377 -8.06 -14.97 -40.72
C ASN A 377 -6.52 -14.86 -40.79
N ARG A 378 -5.81 -14.85 -39.66
CA ARG A 378 -4.35 -14.91 -39.55
C ARG A 378 -3.87 -16.37 -39.51
N LEU A 379 -3.99 -17.04 -40.65
CA LEU A 379 -3.89 -18.50 -40.74
C LEU A 379 -2.51 -19.04 -40.33
N ASP A 380 -1.43 -18.36 -40.64
CA ASP A 380 -0.07 -18.81 -40.28
C ASP A 380 0.20 -18.70 -38.80
N GLU A 381 -0.23 -17.60 -38.16
CA GLU A 381 -0.15 -17.45 -36.71
C GLU A 381 -1.03 -18.49 -36.01
N ALA A 382 -2.23 -18.73 -36.51
CA ALA A 382 -3.12 -19.76 -35.99
C ALA A 382 -2.44 -21.15 -36.00
N LYS A 383 -1.76 -21.53 -37.10
CA LYS A 383 -0.99 -22.78 -37.20
C LYS A 383 0.09 -22.87 -36.14
N GLN A 384 0.83 -21.76 -35.93
CA GLN A 384 1.90 -21.72 -34.91
C GLN A 384 1.36 -21.92 -33.49
N TYR A 385 0.39 -21.11 -33.08
CA TYR A 385 -0.20 -21.21 -31.74
C TYR A 385 -0.88 -22.54 -31.47
N LEU A 386 -1.66 -23.08 -32.43
CA LEU A 386 -2.30 -24.39 -32.29
C LEU A 386 -1.28 -25.52 -32.18
N SER A 387 -0.16 -25.44 -32.89
CA SER A 387 0.93 -26.42 -32.78
C SER A 387 1.59 -26.35 -31.40
N LEU A 388 1.83 -25.13 -30.86
CA LEU A 388 2.33 -24.94 -29.52
C LEU A 388 1.40 -25.52 -28.46
N ALA A 389 0.09 -25.23 -28.53
CA ALA A 389 -0.91 -25.78 -27.64
C ALA A 389 -0.95 -27.33 -27.65
N LYS A 390 -0.90 -27.91 -28.85
CA LYS A 390 -0.86 -29.36 -29.06
C LYS A 390 0.39 -29.98 -28.45
N ASN A 391 1.55 -29.34 -28.58
CA ASN A 391 2.81 -29.84 -28.04
C ASN A 391 2.87 -29.70 -26.51
N ALA A 392 2.31 -28.64 -25.94
CA ALA A 392 2.28 -28.39 -24.51
C ALA A 392 1.32 -29.38 -23.77
N ASP A 393 0.13 -29.65 -24.30
CA ASP A 393 -0.81 -30.67 -23.79
C ASP A 393 -1.56 -31.37 -24.91
N ARG A 394 -0.96 -32.46 -25.42
CA ARG A 394 -1.53 -33.23 -26.50
C ARG A 394 -2.84 -33.92 -26.13
N THR A 395 -2.98 -34.30 -24.88
CA THR A 395 -4.18 -35.03 -24.39
C THR A 395 -5.40 -34.12 -24.42
N LYS A 396 -5.25 -32.88 -23.98
CA LYS A 396 -6.32 -31.89 -23.83
C LYS A 396 -6.62 -31.15 -25.15
N TYR A 397 -5.58 -30.79 -25.89
CA TYR A 397 -5.69 -29.92 -27.05
C TYR A 397 -5.38 -30.58 -28.38
N GLY A 398 -4.77 -31.75 -28.43
CA GLY A 398 -4.36 -32.41 -29.68
C GLY A 398 -5.49 -32.50 -30.69
N SER A 399 -6.57 -33.21 -30.37
CA SER A 399 -7.74 -33.37 -31.27
C SER A 399 -8.45 -32.04 -31.60
N LYS A 400 -8.45 -31.08 -30.66
CA LYS A 400 -9.08 -29.79 -30.86
C LYS A 400 -8.28 -28.93 -31.85
N ALA A 401 -6.95 -28.90 -31.68
CA ALA A 401 -6.03 -28.19 -32.57
C ALA A 401 -6.04 -28.80 -33.99
N ASP A 402 -5.98 -30.14 -34.10
CA ASP A 402 -5.98 -30.86 -35.38
C ASP A 402 -7.21 -30.50 -36.23
N LYS A 403 -8.40 -30.41 -35.63
CA LYS A 403 -9.62 -30.00 -36.33
C LYS A 403 -9.55 -28.62 -36.97
N ILE A 404 -8.87 -27.64 -36.29
CA ILE A 404 -8.71 -26.29 -36.84
C ILE A 404 -7.60 -26.28 -37.87
N LEU A 405 -6.49 -27.01 -37.66
CA LEU A 405 -5.38 -27.15 -38.60
C LEU A 405 -5.82 -27.74 -39.93
N GLU A 406 -6.70 -28.78 -39.89
CA GLU A 406 -7.32 -29.35 -41.09
C GLU A 406 -8.17 -28.36 -41.86
N ARG A 407 -8.94 -27.50 -41.16
CA ARG A 407 -9.72 -26.41 -41.81
C ARG A 407 -8.83 -25.40 -42.46
N ILE A 408 -7.76 -25.00 -41.79
CA ILE A 408 -6.75 -24.05 -42.33
C ILE A 408 -6.13 -24.65 -43.57
N SER A 409 -5.74 -25.93 -43.58
CA SER A 409 -5.14 -26.60 -44.73
C SER A 409 -6.11 -26.69 -45.91
N ALA A 410 -7.40 -26.91 -45.62
CA ALA A 410 -8.43 -26.94 -46.68
C ALA A 410 -8.65 -25.56 -47.31
N GLN A 411 -8.58 -24.45 -46.53
CA GLN A 411 -8.70 -23.09 -47.04
C GLN A 411 -7.49 -22.70 -47.90
N THR A 412 -6.26 -22.98 -47.40
CA THR A 412 -5.03 -22.63 -48.13
C THR A 412 -4.81 -23.48 -49.40
N GLY A 413 -5.30 -24.70 -49.43
CA GLY A 413 -5.22 -25.57 -50.63
C GLY A 413 -6.25 -25.25 -51.73
N LEU A 414 -7.27 -24.44 -51.44
CA LEU A 414 -8.22 -23.91 -52.42
C LEU A 414 -7.73 -22.65 -53.13
N ASP A 415 -6.79 -21.90 -52.50
CA ASP A 415 -6.20 -20.68 -53.06
C ASP A 415 -5.00 -20.96 -54.01
N GLU A 416 -4.48 -22.20 -54.05
CA GLU A 416 -3.41 -22.67 -54.95
C GLU A 416 -3.92 -23.38 -56.21
N GLY A 417 -5.20 -23.53 -56.46
CA GLY A 417 -5.85 -24.13 -57.60
C GLY A 417 -6.61 -23.12 -58.45
#